data_39d7b14583722dbd7effab5580ba1174
#
_entry.id   39d7b14583722dbd7effab5580ba1174
#
_cell.length_a   1.000
_cell.length_b   1.000
_cell.length_c   1.000
_cell.angle_alpha   90.00
_cell.angle_beta   90.00
_cell.angle_gamma   90.00
#
_symmetry.space_group_name_H-M   'P 1'
#
loop_
_entity.id
_entity.type
_entity.pdbx_description
1 polymer ?
#
loop_
_entity_poly.entity_id
_entity_poly.type
_entity_poly.pdbx_seq_one_letter_code
_entity_poly.pdbx_strand_id
1 'polypeptide(L)'
;MITKILKKMFLFVTISCFSFNLHAADWTMASGYPKSNFHTQNIIKFIEDVKSTTSVNINLNPNDTLIKLDAIKTSLQRGQIPIGEIRLGIYGNEDPMYILAGLPFIAPDYSSAWMLKDVQMEYLQKKFDKKGLMILYTAPWPGQGFYTKFPVSSVSDFKGKKLRIYSTATQQMGSMLGFNATILPFAEIPQAFSTGLIEALFTSPQTGIDIQAWDNTKHFTYAGAIFSKNAVVVTKKAFNALSKGDQSNILAAAKKAELRGWEMSAETTKKQIDILKTNGMSSKNAPDEVISKMKSIGLEMMKNWRSKASPEANAVLDRYLSLR
;
A
#
# COMPACT_ATOMS: atom_id res chain seq x y z
N MET A 1 -3.66 -44.04 82.09
CA MET A 1 -2.51 -43.33 81.47
C MET A 1 -2.73 -43.28 79.99
N ILE A 2 -3.17 -42.13 79.50
CA ILE A 2 -3.73 -42.03 78.10
C ILE A 2 -2.69 -41.24 77.29
N THR A 3 -2.10 -41.89 76.31
CA THR A 3 -1.11 -41.29 75.44
C THR A 3 -1.83 -40.68 74.26
N LYS A 4 -1.80 -39.35 74.11
CA LYS A 4 -2.37 -38.63 72.96
C LYS A 4 -1.40 -38.69 71.77
N ILE A 5 -1.85 -39.32 70.66
CA ILE A 5 -1.13 -39.32 69.37
C ILE A 5 -1.63 -38.12 68.60
N LEU A 6 -0.77 -37.07 68.42
CA LEU A 6 -1.02 -35.97 67.48
C LEU A 6 -0.71 -36.42 66.08
N LYS A 7 -1.75 -36.56 65.21
CA LYS A 7 -1.58 -36.68 63.75
C LYS A 7 -1.33 -35.27 63.19
N LYS A 8 -0.10 -35.00 62.75
CA LYS A 8 0.24 -33.85 61.89
C LYS A 8 -0.22 -34.18 60.48
N MET A 9 -1.30 -33.56 60.00
CA MET A 9 -1.75 -33.62 58.62
C MET A 9 -0.98 -32.58 57.83
N PHE A 10 -0.02 -33.05 56.98
CA PHE A 10 0.69 -32.24 56.03
C PHE A 10 -0.23 -32.01 54.82
N LEU A 11 -0.73 -30.79 54.66
CA LEU A 11 -1.49 -30.37 53.49
C LEU A 11 -0.51 -30.06 52.36
N PHE A 12 -0.36 -30.99 51.43
CA PHE A 12 0.38 -30.77 50.16
C PHE A 12 -0.49 -29.90 49.25
N VAL A 13 -0.19 -28.58 49.19
CA VAL A 13 -0.73 -27.69 48.18
C VAL A 13 0.05 -27.96 46.91
N THR A 14 -0.48 -28.78 45.99
CA THR A 14 0.04 -28.93 44.63
C THR A 14 -0.31 -27.66 43.86
N ILE A 15 0.68 -26.77 43.71
CA ILE A 15 0.62 -25.65 42.76
C ILE A 15 0.71 -26.28 41.38
N SER A 16 -0.44 -26.51 40.75
CA SER A 16 -0.48 -26.84 39.31
C SER A 16 -0.02 -25.60 38.54
N CYS A 17 1.24 -25.54 38.17
CA CYS A 17 1.72 -24.64 37.16
C CYS A 17 1.00 -24.99 35.85
N PHE A 18 -0.08 -24.30 35.55
CA PHE A 18 -0.64 -24.26 34.18
C PHE A 18 0.43 -23.60 33.30
N SER A 19 1.29 -24.43 32.72
CA SER A 19 2.12 -24.00 31.59
C SER A 19 1.15 -23.67 30.45
N PHE A 20 0.85 -22.38 30.28
CA PHE A 20 0.28 -21.91 29.03
C PHE A 20 1.28 -22.25 27.94
N ASN A 21 1.05 -23.33 27.22
CA ASN A 21 1.73 -23.56 25.97
C ASN A 21 1.37 -22.39 25.05
N LEU A 22 2.24 -21.36 25.01
CA LEU A 22 2.21 -20.36 23.96
C LEU A 22 2.52 -21.10 22.66
N HIS A 23 1.47 -21.57 21.97
CA HIS A 23 1.62 -22.06 20.61
C HIS A 23 2.03 -20.84 19.78
N ALA A 24 3.21 -20.93 19.17
CA ALA A 24 3.65 -19.93 18.19
C ALA A 24 2.57 -19.84 17.09
N ALA A 25 2.08 -18.64 16.85
CA ALA A 25 1.11 -18.42 15.78
C ALA A 25 1.85 -18.34 14.45
N ASP A 26 1.56 -19.27 13.54
CA ASP A 26 2.09 -19.25 12.18
C ASP A 26 1.15 -18.51 11.24
N TRP A 27 1.61 -17.40 10.71
CA TRP A 27 0.86 -16.55 9.79
C TRP A 27 1.43 -16.64 8.38
N THR A 28 0.58 -17.00 7.42
CA THR A 28 0.89 -16.92 6.00
C THR A 28 0.58 -15.51 5.50
N MET A 29 1.55 -14.83 4.92
CA MET A 29 1.44 -13.48 4.35
C MET A 29 1.59 -13.51 2.83
N ALA A 30 0.69 -12.83 2.12
CA ALA A 30 0.80 -12.59 0.69
C ALA A 30 1.16 -11.13 0.39
N SER A 31 2.03 -10.92 -0.61
CA SER A 31 2.36 -9.62 -1.21
C SER A 31 2.49 -9.77 -2.73
N GLY A 32 2.07 -8.75 -3.47
CA GLY A 32 2.08 -8.76 -4.94
C GLY A 32 3.40 -8.33 -5.58
N TYR A 33 4.42 -7.94 -4.80
CA TYR A 33 5.63 -7.33 -5.35
C TYR A 33 6.86 -8.20 -5.15
N PRO A 34 7.89 -8.10 -6.05
CA PRO A 34 9.11 -8.89 -5.95
C PRO A 34 9.93 -8.54 -4.69
N LYS A 35 10.81 -9.44 -4.28
CA LYS A 35 11.67 -9.25 -3.09
C LYS A 35 12.55 -8.00 -3.18
N SER A 36 12.93 -7.56 -4.37
CA SER A 36 13.73 -6.35 -4.62
C SER A 36 12.96 -5.04 -4.39
N ASN A 37 11.61 -5.08 -4.40
CA ASN A 37 10.78 -3.91 -4.18
C ASN A 37 10.91 -3.41 -2.74
N PHE A 38 11.01 -2.09 -2.53
CA PHE A 38 11.21 -1.51 -1.20
C PHE A 38 10.04 -1.78 -0.24
N HIS A 39 8.81 -1.92 -0.72
CA HIS A 39 7.67 -2.35 0.11
C HIS A 39 7.91 -3.75 0.68
N THR A 40 8.34 -4.69 -0.18
CA THR A 40 8.65 -6.06 0.24
C THR A 40 9.85 -6.09 1.19
N GLN A 41 10.88 -5.27 0.95
CA GLN A 41 12.02 -5.12 1.86
C GLN A 41 11.59 -4.57 3.23
N ASN A 42 10.66 -3.61 3.25
CA ASN A 42 10.08 -3.10 4.49
C ASN A 42 9.26 -4.16 5.24
N ILE A 43 8.49 -4.99 4.50
CA ILE A 43 7.76 -6.12 5.07
C ILE A 43 8.71 -7.15 5.68
N ILE A 44 9.82 -7.48 5.03
CA ILE A 44 10.84 -8.41 5.57
C ILE A 44 11.37 -7.89 6.91
N LYS A 45 11.72 -6.60 6.99
CA LYS A 45 12.16 -5.99 8.25
C LYS A 45 11.07 -5.93 9.31
N PHE A 46 9.80 -5.72 8.92
CA PHE A 46 8.67 -5.82 9.83
C PHE A 46 8.52 -7.23 10.41
N ILE A 47 8.69 -8.26 9.59
CA ILE A 47 8.65 -9.66 10.02
C ILE A 47 9.80 -9.97 11.00
N GLU A 48 10.99 -9.46 10.75
CA GLU A 48 12.14 -9.58 11.65
C GLU A 48 11.87 -8.89 13.01
N ASP A 49 11.31 -7.66 12.99
CA ASP A 49 10.90 -6.95 14.21
C ASP A 49 9.84 -7.74 15.00
N VAL A 50 8.82 -8.31 14.34
CA VAL A 50 7.80 -9.17 14.97
C VAL A 50 8.41 -10.42 15.56
N LYS A 51 9.25 -11.15 14.81
CA LYS A 51 9.89 -12.39 15.25
C LYS A 51 10.80 -12.18 16.46
N SER A 52 11.45 -11.02 16.57
CA SER A 52 12.36 -10.70 17.67
C SER A 52 11.64 -10.37 18.99
N THR A 53 10.33 -10.06 18.95
CA THR A 53 9.58 -9.53 20.11
C THR A 53 8.31 -10.29 20.44
N THR A 54 7.93 -11.26 19.62
CA THR A 54 6.69 -12.04 19.79
C THR A 54 6.89 -13.52 19.54
N SER A 55 5.87 -14.32 19.86
CA SER A 55 5.79 -15.75 19.50
C SER A 55 5.20 -15.97 18.09
N VAL A 56 4.98 -14.90 17.30
CA VAL A 56 4.35 -14.99 15.99
C VAL A 56 5.40 -15.19 14.90
N ASN A 57 5.23 -16.23 14.09
CA ASN A 57 6.03 -16.49 12.89
C ASN A 57 5.23 -16.06 11.65
N ILE A 58 5.80 -15.23 10.78
CA ILE A 58 5.15 -14.76 9.54
C ILE A 58 5.92 -15.30 8.32
N ASN A 59 5.26 -16.14 7.53
CA ASN A 59 5.79 -16.74 6.31
C ASN A 59 5.36 -15.90 5.10
N LEU A 60 6.29 -15.09 4.55
CA LEU A 60 6.03 -14.18 3.43
C LEU A 60 6.06 -14.93 2.09
N ASN A 61 5.00 -14.74 1.28
CA ASN A 61 4.87 -15.18 -0.10
C ASN A 61 4.75 -13.93 -1.01
N PRO A 62 5.89 -13.42 -1.54
CA PRO A 62 5.91 -12.22 -2.37
C PRO A 62 5.62 -12.53 -3.84
N ASN A 63 5.51 -11.47 -4.67
CA ASN A 63 5.46 -11.54 -6.13
C ASN A 63 4.29 -12.38 -6.68
N ASP A 64 3.10 -12.23 -6.10
CA ASP A 64 1.89 -12.96 -6.53
C ASP A 64 1.99 -14.50 -6.48
N THR A 65 2.98 -15.05 -5.76
CA THR A 65 3.24 -16.51 -5.75
C THR A 65 2.15 -17.32 -5.06
N LEU A 66 1.46 -16.74 -4.08
CA LEU A 66 0.39 -17.41 -3.35
C LEU A 66 -1.00 -16.92 -3.77
N ILE A 67 -1.17 -15.60 -3.79
CA ILE A 67 -2.44 -14.93 -4.09
C ILE A 67 -2.12 -13.69 -4.92
N LYS A 68 -2.87 -13.46 -6.00
CA LYS A 68 -2.74 -12.28 -6.82
C LYS A 68 -3.06 -11.02 -6.01
N LEU A 69 -2.30 -9.92 -6.22
CA LEU A 69 -2.39 -8.67 -5.47
C LEU A 69 -3.84 -8.18 -5.30
N ASP A 70 -4.61 -8.20 -6.38
CA ASP A 70 -5.98 -7.68 -6.38
C ASP A 70 -6.98 -8.59 -5.62
N ALA A 71 -6.59 -9.85 -5.33
CA ALA A 71 -7.39 -10.82 -4.57
C ALA A 71 -7.01 -10.91 -3.08
N ILE A 72 -5.89 -10.31 -2.64
CA ILE A 72 -5.40 -10.45 -1.26
C ILE A 72 -6.43 -9.97 -0.24
N LYS A 73 -7.07 -8.80 -0.44
CA LYS A 73 -8.08 -8.29 0.49
C LYS A 73 -9.27 -9.24 0.64
N THR A 74 -9.76 -9.79 -0.47
CA THR A 74 -10.86 -10.77 -0.44
C THR A 74 -10.45 -12.04 0.28
N SER A 75 -9.21 -12.51 0.11
CA SER A 75 -8.67 -13.68 0.79
C SER A 75 -8.54 -13.46 2.30
N LEU A 76 -8.14 -12.26 2.74
CA LEU A 76 -8.17 -11.85 4.14
C LEU A 76 -9.61 -11.88 4.70
N GLN A 77 -10.58 -11.31 3.99
CA GLN A 77 -11.97 -11.29 4.41
C GLN A 77 -12.59 -12.69 4.54
N ARG A 78 -12.16 -13.62 3.70
CA ARG A 78 -12.58 -15.03 3.74
C ARG A 78 -11.80 -15.86 4.77
N GLY A 79 -10.80 -15.27 5.43
CA GLY A 79 -9.95 -15.98 6.40
C GLY A 79 -9.02 -17.02 5.78
N GLN A 80 -8.72 -16.94 4.49
CA GLN A 80 -7.79 -17.83 3.79
C GLN A 80 -6.34 -17.58 4.19
N ILE A 81 -6.01 -16.33 4.50
CA ILE A 81 -4.73 -15.89 5.07
C ILE A 81 -4.99 -14.92 6.21
N PRO A 82 -4.14 -14.91 7.26
CA PRO A 82 -4.29 -13.99 8.39
C PRO A 82 -3.77 -12.57 8.13
N ILE A 83 -2.77 -12.40 7.27
CA ILE A 83 -2.10 -11.13 7.02
C ILE A 83 -1.73 -11.00 5.53
N GLY A 84 -1.71 -9.77 5.00
CA GLY A 84 -1.33 -9.52 3.61
C GLY A 84 -1.10 -8.04 3.32
N GLU A 85 -0.38 -7.77 2.22
CA GLU A 85 -0.19 -6.43 1.68
C GLU A 85 -1.21 -6.16 0.58
N ILE A 86 -1.87 -5.01 0.64
CA ILE A 86 -2.85 -4.56 -0.36
C ILE A 86 -2.51 -3.17 -0.86
N ARG A 87 -2.91 -2.85 -2.09
CA ARG A 87 -2.88 -1.49 -2.64
C ARG A 87 -4.25 -0.83 -2.45
N LEU A 88 -4.34 0.20 -1.60
CA LEU A 88 -5.62 0.81 -1.22
C LEU A 88 -6.42 1.34 -2.42
N GLY A 89 -5.76 1.98 -3.38
CA GLY A 89 -6.43 2.67 -4.50
C GLY A 89 -7.21 1.78 -5.46
N ILE A 90 -7.07 0.45 -5.42
CA ILE A 90 -7.85 -0.45 -6.30
C ILE A 90 -9.28 -0.68 -5.81
N TYR A 91 -9.59 -0.33 -4.57
CA TYR A 91 -10.91 -0.55 -3.95
C TYR A 91 -11.83 0.67 -4.04
N GLY A 92 -11.57 1.60 -4.95
CA GLY A 92 -12.38 2.81 -5.14
C GLY A 92 -13.86 2.56 -5.44
N ASN A 93 -14.21 1.38 -5.96
CA ASN A 93 -15.60 0.96 -6.17
C ASN A 93 -16.34 0.63 -4.86
N GLU A 94 -15.62 0.33 -3.77
CA GLU A 94 -16.20 0.02 -2.47
C GLU A 94 -16.44 1.29 -1.64
N ASP A 95 -15.51 2.25 -1.73
CA ASP A 95 -15.61 3.53 -1.03
C ASP A 95 -14.72 4.58 -1.70
N PRO A 96 -15.21 5.81 -1.97
CA PRO A 96 -14.42 6.88 -2.56
C PRO A 96 -13.16 7.23 -1.77
N MET A 97 -13.12 7.02 -0.44
CA MET A 97 -11.95 7.31 0.40
C MET A 97 -10.69 6.55 -0.05
N TYR A 98 -10.84 5.35 -0.60
CA TYR A 98 -9.70 4.56 -1.06
C TYR A 98 -8.93 5.20 -2.22
N ILE A 99 -9.61 6.01 -3.05
CA ILE A 99 -8.99 6.68 -4.21
C ILE A 99 -8.63 8.14 -3.94
N LEU A 100 -8.93 8.71 -2.78
CA LEU A 100 -8.66 10.13 -2.50
C LEU A 100 -7.18 10.49 -2.70
N ALA A 101 -6.26 9.67 -2.19
CA ALA A 101 -4.82 9.86 -2.39
C ALA A 101 -4.35 9.62 -3.85
N GLY A 102 -5.22 9.13 -4.71
CA GLY A 102 -4.99 8.93 -6.14
C GLY A 102 -5.46 10.10 -7.01
N LEU A 103 -6.01 11.17 -6.42
CA LEU A 103 -6.35 12.38 -7.16
C LEU A 103 -5.07 13.18 -7.45
N PRO A 104 -4.85 13.61 -8.69
CA PRO A 104 -3.64 14.37 -9.05
C PRO A 104 -3.46 15.60 -8.18
N PHE A 105 -2.29 15.76 -7.59
CA PHE A 105 -1.89 16.90 -6.75
C PHE A 105 -2.81 17.19 -5.54
N ILE A 106 -3.65 16.23 -5.11
CA ILE A 106 -4.34 16.35 -3.83
C ILE A 106 -3.32 16.47 -2.69
N ALA A 107 -2.24 15.72 -2.77
CA ALA A 107 -1.06 15.82 -1.92
C ALA A 107 0.17 15.97 -2.83
N PRO A 108 0.72 17.20 -2.99
CA PRO A 108 1.77 17.49 -3.95
C PRO A 108 3.17 17.01 -3.53
N ASP A 109 3.35 16.66 -2.27
CA ASP A 109 4.62 16.23 -1.69
C ASP A 109 4.41 15.20 -0.57
N TYR A 110 5.51 14.67 -0.01
CA TYR A 110 5.46 13.67 1.06
C TYR A 110 4.86 14.20 2.35
N SER A 111 5.07 15.48 2.70
CA SER A 111 4.49 16.10 3.90
C SER A 111 2.97 16.15 3.80
N SER A 112 2.46 16.64 2.67
CA SER A 112 1.02 16.68 2.37
C SER A 112 0.42 15.27 2.28
N ALA A 113 1.17 14.30 1.73
CA ALA A 113 0.74 12.91 1.63
C ALA A 113 0.67 12.23 3.01
N TRP A 114 1.62 12.55 3.91
CA TRP A 114 1.58 12.10 5.30
C TRP A 114 0.39 12.69 6.04
N MET A 115 0.18 14.00 5.96
CA MET A 115 -0.96 14.69 6.56
C MET A 115 -2.30 14.09 6.07
N LEU A 116 -2.41 13.85 4.75
CA LEU A 116 -3.60 13.20 4.18
C LEU A 116 -3.79 11.79 4.76
N LYS A 117 -2.72 11.01 4.89
CA LYS A 117 -2.76 9.68 5.52
C LYS A 117 -3.28 9.77 6.95
N ASP A 118 -2.76 10.69 7.76
CA ASP A 118 -3.17 10.83 9.17
C ASP A 118 -4.65 11.14 9.31
N VAL A 119 -5.18 12.08 8.53
CA VAL A 119 -6.62 12.42 8.59
C VAL A 119 -7.53 11.32 8.03
N GLN A 120 -7.03 10.49 7.10
CA GLN A 120 -7.79 9.38 6.54
C GLN A 120 -7.85 8.14 7.44
N MET A 121 -6.85 7.97 8.33
CA MET A 121 -6.61 6.68 8.97
C MET A 121 -7.79 6.22 9.83
N GLU A 122 -8.39 7.10 10.61
CA GLU A 122 -9.55 6.74 11.45
C GLU A 122 -10.74 6.26 10.61
N TYR A 123 -11.03 6.97 9.52
CA TYR A 123 -12.10 6.58 8.58
C TYR A 123 -11.82 5.22 7.95
N LEU A 124 -10.59 5.02 7.45
CA LEU A 124 -10.20 3.75 6.83
C LEU A 124 -10.25 2.60 7.83
N GLN A 125 -9.74 2.81 9.06
CA GLN A 125 -9.76 1.79 10.09
C GLN A 125 -11.20 1.34 10.42
N LYS A 126 -12.15 2.28 10.54
CA LYS A 126 -13.57 1.96 10.74
C LYS A 126 -14.15 1.12 9.58
N LYS A 127 -13.74 1.39 8.34
CA LYS A 127 -14.18 0.60 7.17
C LYS A 127 -13.59 -0.81 7.18
N PHE A 128 -12.32 -0.95 7.54
CA PHE A 128 -11.67 -2.26 7.66
C PHE A 128 -12.24 -3.06 8.83
N ASP A 129 -12.49 -2.42 9.97
CA ASP A 129 -13.11 -3.03 11.15
C ASP A 129 -14.46 -3.71 10.84
N LYS A 130 -15.32 -3.04 10.06
CA LYS A 130 -16.60 -3.60 9.61
C LYS A 130 -16.45 -4.85 8.74
N LYS A 131 -15.27 -5.07 8.19
CA LYS A 131 -14.92 -6.23 7.36
C LYS A 131 -14.12 -7.30 8.12
N GLY A 132 -13.98 -7.16 9.45
CA GLY A 132 -13.16 -8.06 10.27
C GLY A 132 -11.65 -7.93 10.04
N LEU A 133 -11.20 -6.80 9.51
CA LEU A 133 -9.82 -6.51 9.17
C LEU A 133 -9.28 -5.35 10.01
N MET A 134 -7.95 -5.24 10.10
CA MET A 134 -7.25 -4.13 10.73
C MET A 134 -6.04 -3.73 9.88
N ILE A 135 -5.87 -2.44 9.62
CA ILE A 135 -4.66 -1.89 9.00
C ILE A 135 -3.59 -1.83 10.08
N LEU A 136 -2.46 -2.51 9.87
CA LEU A 136 -1.31 -2.41 10.75
C LEU A 136 -0.48 -1.15 10.45
N TYR A 137 -0.16 -0.92 9.18
CA TYR A 137 0.54 0.28 8.73
C TYR A 137 0.33 0.54 7.24
N THR A 138 0.72 1.73 6.80
CA THR A 138 0.72 2.12 5.39
C THR A 138 2.10 2.61 4.96
N ALA A 139 2.42 2.44 3.68
CA ALA A 139 3.60 3.02 3.06
C ALA A 139 3.25 3.59 1.68
N PRO A 140 3.77 4.78 1.31
CA PRO A 140 3.47 5.41 0.03
C PRO A 140 4.37 4.85 -1.07
N TRP A 141 3.88 4.91 -2.30
CA TRP A 141 4.70 4.83 -3.49
C TRP A 141 5.36 6.18 -3.77
N PRO A 142 6.57 6.20 -4.35
CA PRO A 142 7.17 7.43 -4.85
C PRO A 142 6.26 8.19 -5.81
N GLY A 143 6.45 9.50 -5.89
CA GLY A 143 5.74 10.35 -6.84
C GLY A 143 5.81 9.77 -8.25
N GLN A 144 4.68 9.81 -8.97
CA GLN A 144 4.49 9.06 -10.21
C GLN A 144 4.70 9.92 -11.45
N GLY A 145 4.93 9.25 -12.59
CA GLY A 145 5.14 9.83 -13.90
C GLY A 145 4.72 8.91 -15.04
N PHE A 146 4.94 9.37 -16.26
CA PHE A 146 4.58 8.67 -17.49
C PHE A 146 5.79 7.95 -18.07
N TYR A 147 5.65 6.67 -18.34
CA TYR A 147 6.55 5.87 -19.18
C TYR A 147 5.96 5.80 -20.58
N THR A 148 6.72 6.19 -21.59
CA THR A 148 6.22 6.30 -22.96
C THR A 148 7.24 5.80 -23.97
N LYS A 149 6.74 5.32 -25.13
CA LYS A 149 7.57 5.01 -26.31
C LYS A 149 7.99 6.28 -27.08
N PHE A 150 7.35 7.40 -26.79
CA PHE A 150 7.50 8.70 -27.45
C PHE A 150 7.90 9.78 -26.44
N PRO A 151 8.59 10.86 -26.84
CA PRO A 151 8.88 11.98 -25.94
C PRO A 151 7.59 12.73 -25.59
N VAL A 152 7.51 13.25 -24.37
CA VAL A 152 6.41 14.09 -23.90
C VAL A 152 6.90 15.54 -23.83
N SER A 153 6.32 16.41 -24.64
CA SER A 153 6.61 17.84 -24.71
C SER A 153 5.38 18.72 -24.41
N SER A 154 4.19 18.17 -24.63
CA SER A 154 2.90 18.84 -24.40
C SER A 154 1.81 17.83 -24.05
N VAL A 155 0.63 18.32 -23.65
CA VAL A 155 -0.56 17.48 -23.39
C VAL A 155 -1.04 16.80 -24.68
N SER A 156 -0.84 17.44 -25.84
CA SER A 156 -1.28 16.87 -27.13
C SER A 156 -0.61 15.57 -27.49
N ASP A 157 0.60 15.30 -26.98
CA ASP A 157 1.32 14.04 -27.20
C ASP A 157 0.61 12.81 -26.64
N PHE A 158 -0.32 13.02 -25.69
CA PHE A 158 -1.10 11.96 -25.05
C PHE A 158 -2.33 11.52 -25.86
N LYS A 159 -2.77 12.34 -26.81
CA LYS A 159 -4.05 12.15 -27.50
C LYS A 159 -4.13 10.80 -28.21
N GLY A 160 -5.10 9.99 -27.82
CA GLY A 160 -5.40 8.68 -28.41
C GLY A 160 -4.39 7.58 -28.07
N LYS A 161 -3.32 7.87 -27.31
CA LYS A 161 -2.33 6.85 -26.90
C LYS A 161 -2.91 5.87 -25.92
N LYS A 162 -2.50 4.60 -26.00
CA LYS A 162 -2.96 3.53 -25.12
C LYS A 162 -2.18 3.55 -23.79
N LEU A 163 -2.83 3.98 -22.73
CA LEU A 163 -2.23 4.12 -21.39
C LEU A 163 -2.68 3.00 -20.44
N ARG A 164 -1.72 2.30 -19.84
CA ARG A 164 -1.99 1.46 -18.69
C ARG A 164 -2.07 2.32 -17.42
N ILE A 165 -3.09 2.09 -16.64
CA ILE A 165 -3.28 2.63 -15.29
C ILE A 165 -3.69 1.52 -14.33
N TYR A 166 -3.84 1.84 -13.03
CA TYR A 166 -4.01 0.82 -11.99
C TYR A 166 -5.24 1.04 -11.07
N SER A 167 -5.99 2.11 -11.28
CA SER A 167 -7.17 2.44 -10.47
C SER A 167 -8.18 3.28 -11.25
N THR A 168 -9.41 3.34 -10.77
CA THR A 168 -10.46 4.18 -11.35
C THR A 168 -10.09 5.67 -11.34
N ALA A 169 -9.40 6.16 -10.30
CA ALA A 169 -8.93 7.54 -10.26
C ALA A 169 -7.90 7.82 -11.36
N THR A 170 -6.88 6.96 -11.52
CA THR A 170 -5.89 7.14 -12.58
C THR A 170 -6.45 6.90 -13.97
N GLN A 171 -7.52 6.09 -14.12
CA GLN A 171 -8.26 5.97 -15.38
C GLN A 171 -8.94 7.29 -15.75
N GLN A 172 -9.66 7.88 -14.83
CA GLN A 172 -10.30 9.17 -15.03
C GLN A 172 -9.28 10.24 -15.42
N MET A 173 -8.15 10.34 -14.68
CA MET A 173 -7.05 11.25 -15.00
C MET A 173 -6.51 11.00 -16.42
N GLY A 174 -6.21 9.75 -16.77
CA GLY A 174 -5.68 9.40 -18.09
C GLY A 174 -6.62 9.78 -19.23
N SER A 175 -7.92 9.51 -19.07
CA SER A 175 -8.94 9.89 -20.05
C SER A 175 -9.07 11.42 -20.20
N MET A 176 -9.01 12.18 -19.10
CA MET A 176 -9.06 13.64 -19.12
C MET A 176 -7.77 14.27 -19.71
N LEU A 177 -6.67 13.54 -19.73
CA LEU A 177 -5.43 13.91 -20.44
C LEU A 177 -5.47 13.54 -21.93
N GLY A 178 -6.50 12.85 -22.39
CA GLY A 178 -6.68 12.46 -23.79
C GLY A 178 -6.17 11.05 -24.14
N PHE A 179 -5.74 10.26 -23.16
CA PHE A 179 -5.36 8.87 -23.37
C PHE A 179 -6.57 7.94 -23.55
N ASN A 180 -6.36 6.83 -24.25
CA ASN A 180 -7.18 5.64 -24.15
C ASN A 180 -6.67 4.82 -22.94
N ALA A 181 -7.22 5.09 -21.75
CA ALA A 181 -6.74 4.56 -20.49
C ALA A 181 -7.42 3.25 -20.10
N THR A 182 -6.63 2.20 -19.85
CA THR A 182 -7.11 0.86 -19.46
C THR A 182 -6.49 0.43 -18.12
N ILE A 183 -7.34 -0.09 -17.21
CA ILE A 183 -6.89 -0.69 -15.95
C ILE A 183 -6.35 -2.09 -16.24
N LEU A 184 -5.09 -2.34 -15.86
CA LEU A 184 -4.47 -3.67 -15.93
C LEU A 184 -3.73 -3.98 -14.63
N PRO A 185 -3.78 -5.22 -14.13
CA PRO A 185 -2.99 -5.71 -13.01
C PRO A 185 -1.49 -5.48 -13.23
N PHE A 186 -0.73 -5.38 -12.13
CA PHE A 186 0.71 -5.16 -12.16
C PHE A 186 1.44 -6.27 -12.95
N ALA A 187 1.10 -7.53 -12.69
CA ALA A 187 1.75 -8.68 -13.32
C ALA A 187 1.52 -8.78 -14.85
N GLU A 188 0.52 -8.09 -15.40
CA GLU A 188 0.18 -8.13 -16.84
C GLU A 188 0.90 -7.08 -17.67
N ILE A 189 1.61 -6.14 -17.04
CA ILE A 189 2.23 -5.00 -17.75
C ILE A 189 3.23 -5.45 -18.83
N PRO A 190 4.19 -6.38 -18.57
CA PRO A 190 5.14 -6.78 -19.60
C PRO A 190 4.47 -7.37 -20.83
N GLN A 191 3.49 -8.24 -20.63
CA GLN A 191 2.73 -8.85 -21.73
C GLN A 191 1.91 -7.81 -22.50
N ALA A 192 1.30 -6.84 -21.82
CA ALA A 192 0.51 -5.79 -22.45
C ALA A 192 1.36 -4.89 -23.36
N PHE A 193 2.61 -4.63 -23.00
CA PHE A 193 3.56 -3.92 -23.86
C PHE A 193 3.99 -4.75 -25.07
N SER A 194 4.29 -6.04 -24.88
CA SER A 194 4.74 -6.94 -25.95
C SER A 194 3.68 -7.17 -27.01
N THR A 195 2.41 -7.23 -26.62
CA THR A 195 1.26 -7.39 -27.53
C THR A 195 0.78 -6.06 -28.15
N GLY A 196 1.34 -4.91 -27.74
CA GLY A 196 0.86 -3.60 -28.17
C GLY A 196 -0.52 -3.20 -27.63
N LEU A 197 -0.99 -3.88 -26.58
CA LEU A 197 -2.20 -3.49 -25.86
C LEU A 197 -2.04 -2.11 -25.19
N ILE A 198 -0.79 -1.79 -24.78
CA ILE A 198 -0.41 -0.49 -24.22
C ILE A 198 0.83 0.08 -24.90
N GLU A 199 0.96 1.41 -24.94
CA GLU A 199 2.10 2.17 -25.44
C GLU A 199 2.76 3.03 -24.37
N ALA A 200 2.03 3.23 -23.27
CA ALA A 200 2.43 4.04 -22.13
C ALA A 200 1.92 3.45 -20.82
N LEU A 201 2.57 3.82 -19.72
CA LEU A 201 2.01 3.56 -18.40
C LEU A 201 2.25 4.77 -17.49
N PHE A 202 1.33 4.98 -16.52
CA PHE A 202 1.50 5.95 -15.46
C PHE A 202 1.74 5.21 -14.15
N THR A 203 2.93 5.41 -13.54
CA THR A 203 3.32 4.74 -12.31
C THR A 203 4.56 5.38 -11.65
N SER A 204 5.02 4.81 -10.53
CA SER A 204 6.23 5.25 -9.82
C SER A 204 7.53 4.80 -10.53
N PRO A 205 8.69 5.44 -10.21
CA PRO A 205 10.00 4.97 -10.65
C PRO A 205 10.29 3.54 -10.19
N GLN A 206 9.87 3.16 -8.98
CA GLN A 206 10.05 1.79 -8.47
C GLN A 206 9.38 0.75 -9.37
N THR A 207 8.12 0.98 -9.73
CA THR A 207 7.41 0.06 -10.63
C THR A 207 8.14 -0.07 -11.96
N GLY A 208 8.70 1.03 -12.49
CA GLY A 208 9.49 0.98 -13.73
C GLY A 208 10.71 0.07 -13.62
N ILE A 209 11.37 0.04 -12.45
CA ILE A 209 12.49 -0.87 -12.17
C ILE A 209 11.98 -2.32 -12.08
N ASP A 210 10.91 -2.55 -11.31
CA ASP A 210 10.37 -3.89 -11.05
C ASP A 210 9.98 -4.63 -12.35
N ILE A 211 9.48 -3.89 -13.35
CA ILE A 211 9.05 -4.44 -14.65
C ILE A 211 10.07 -4.25 -15.76
N GLN A 212 11.26 -3.71 -15.45
CA GLN A 212 12.28 -3.37 -16.44
C GLN A 212 11.70 -2.54 -17.61
N ALA A 213 11.04 -1.41 -17.24
CA ALA A 213 10.29 -0.59 -18.20
C ALA A 213 11.10 -0.12 -19.40
N TRP A 214 12.44 -0.05 -19.29
CA TRP A 214 13.38 0.30 -20.36
C TRP A 214 13.35 -0.67 -21.55
N ASP A 215 12.91 -1.92 -21.36
CA ASP A 215 12.77 -2.90 -22.45
C ASP A 215 11.62 -2.50 -23.40
N ASN A 216 10.62 -1.79 -22.90
CA ASN A 216 9.39 -1.49 -23.63
C ASN A 216 9.17 0.01 -23.89
N THR A 217 9.82 0.89 -23.13
CA THR A 217 9.66 2.36 -23.22
C THR A 217 11.02 3.04 -23.22
N LYS A 218 11.10 4.26 -23.79
CA LYS A 218 12.36 5.02 -23.86
C LYS A 218 12.36 6.29 -23.04
N HIS A 219 11.20 6.73 -22.56
CA HIS A 219 11.06 7.99 -21.85
C HIS A 219 10.35 7.79 -20.52
N PHE A 220 10.88 8.42 -19.47
CA PHE A 220 10.19 8.58 -18.21
C PHE A 220 10.01 10.09 -17.93
N THR A 221 8.75 10.53 -17.91
CA THR A 221 8.38 11.92 -17.65
C THR A 221 7.81 12.02 -16.23
N TYR A 222 8.64 12.48 -15.28
CA TYR A 222 8.29 12.55 -13.88
C TYR A 222 7.33 13.71 -13.60
N ALA A 223 6.14 13.42 -13.08
CA ALA A 223 5.14 14.44 -12.73
C ALA A 223 5.04 14.68 -11.20
N GLY A 224 5.38 13.69 -10.37
CA GLY A 224 5.26 13.81 -8.91
C GLY A 224 3.83 13.96 -8.40
N ALA A 225 2.83 13.65 -9.22
CA ALA A 225 1.45 14.08 -9.03
C ALA A 225 0.64 13.25 -8.01
N ILE A 226 1.06 12.02 -7.73
CA ILE A 226 0.30 11.05 -6.93
C ILE A 226 1.25 10.26 -6.05
N PHE A 227 0.91 10.17 -4.74
CA PHE A 227 1.57 9.31 -3.75
C PHE A 227 0.56 8.26 -3.26
N SER A 228 0.27 7.27 -4.10
CA SER A 228 -0.62 6.17 -3.72
C SER A 228 -0.02 5.32 -2.59
N LYS A 229 -0.86 4.61 -1.83
CA LYS A 229 -0.41 3.87 -0.64
C LYS A 229 -0.76 2.39 -0.73
N ASN A 230 0.18 1.56 -0.25
CA ASN A 230 -0.11 0.20 0.18
C ASN A 230 -0.42 0.19 1.68
N ALA A 231 -1.11 -0.86 2.12
CA ALA A 231 -1.36 -1.15 3.52
C ALA A 231 -1.03 -2.62 3.82
N VAL A 232 -0.39 -2.87 4.95
CA VAL A 232 -0.32 -4.21 5.53
C VAL A 232 -1.51 -4.37 6.46
N VAL A 233 -2.29 -5.42 6.20
CA VAL A 233 -3.59 -5.69 6.81
C VAL A 233 -3.59 -7.06 7.45
N VAL A 234 -4.15 -7.15 8.66
CA VAL A 234 -4.33 -8.40 9.40
C VAL A 234 -5.82 -8.65 9.66
N THR A 235 -6.22 -9.92 9.72
CA THR A 235 -7.57 -10.26 10.16
C THR A 235 -7.69 -10.03 11.67
N LYS A 236 -8.79 -9.41 12.12
CA LYS A 236 -9.04 -9.21 13.56
C LYS A 236 -9.10 -10.53 14.32
N LYS A 237 -9.57 -11.60 13.66
CA LYS A 237 -9.58 -12.96 14.25
C LYS A 237 -8.17 -13.40 14.63
N ALA A 238 -7.21 -13.32 13.70
CA ALA A 238 -5.83 -13.74 13.96
C ALA A 238 -5.16 -12.82 15.00
N PHE A 239 -5.33 -11.50 14.89
CA PHE A 239 -4.74 -10.55 15.81
C PHE A 239 -5.28 -10.69 17.24
N ASN A 240 -6.60 -10.82 17.40
CA ASN A 240 -7.24 -10.93 18.73
C ASN A 240 -6.99 -12.28 19.43
N ALA A 241 -6.58 -13.31 18.68
CA ALA A 241 -6.18 -14.60 19.24
C ALA A 241 -4.81 -14.57 19.94
N LEU A 242 -4.01 -13.52 19.71
CA LEU A 242 -2.69 -13.36 20.32
C LEU A 242 -2.79 -12.87 21.78
N SER A 243 -1.71 -13.09 22.54
CA SER A 243 -1.52 -12.47 23.84
C SER A 243 -1.54 -10.94 23.74
N LYS A 244 -1.90 -10.24 24.83
CA LYS A 244 -1.86 -8.76 24.84
C LYS A 244 -0.45 -8.22 24.64
N GLY A 245 0.57 -8.95 25.11
CA GLY A 245 1.98 -8.63 24.89
C GLY A 245 2.33 -8.69 23.40
N ASP A 246 2.00 -9.79 22.71
CA ASP A 246 2.24 -9.95 21.28
C ASP A 246 1.48 -8.91 20.45
N GLN A 247 0.20 -8.64 20.80
CA GLN A 247 -0.57 -7.58 20.15
C GLN A 247 0.15 -6.23 20.23
N SER A 248 0.62 -5.84 21.42
CA SER A 248 1.34 -4.59 21.64
C SER A 248 2.65 -4.52 20.86
N ASN A 249 3.41 -5.61 20.87
CA ASN A 249 4.69 -5.69 20.14
C ASN A 249 4.51 -5.64 18.62
N ILE A 250 3.48 -6.29 18.07
CA ILE A 250 3.14 -6.20 16.63
C ILE A 250 2.77 -4.76 16.26
N LEU A 251 1.99 -4.05 17.08
CA LEU A 251 1.65 -2.65 16.81
C LEU A 251 2.90 -1.75 16.88
N ALA A 252 3.82 -2.01 17.80
CA ALA A 252 5.09 -1.29 17.87
C ALA A 252 5.97 -1.55 16.63
N ALA A 253 6.06 -2.81 16.18
CA ALA A 253 6.75 -3.19 14.95
C ALA A 253 6.10 -2.55 13.70
N ALA A 254 4.76 -2.51 13.66
CA ALA A 254 4.00 -1.87 12.60
C ALA A 254 4.27 -0.36 12.51
N LYS A 255 4.33 0.33 13.66
CA LYS A 255 4.69 1.76 13.70
C LYS A 255 6.09 2.02 13.17
N LYS A 256 7.09 1.18 13.55
CA LYS A 256 8.44 1.26 12.98
C LYS A 256 8.43 1.04 11.47
N ALA A 257 7.67 0.04 11.00
CA ALA A 257 7.55 -0.27 9.58
C ALA A 257 6.86 0.87 8.80
N GLU A 258 5.88 1.54 9.38
CA GLU A 258 5.26 2.72 8.77
C GLU A 258 6.29 3.83 8.54
N LEU A 259 6.97 4.27 9.59
CA LEU A 259 7.99 5.33 9.50
C LEU A 259 9.07 4.97 8.48
N ARG A 260 9.64 3.76 8.58
CA ARG A 260 10.65 3.26 7.66
C ARG A 260 10.16 3.20 6.21
N GLY A 261 8.93 2.74 5.96
CA GLY A 261 8.36 2.66 4.62
C GLY A 261 8.16 4.03 3.97
N TRP A 262 7.78 5.04 4.75
CA TRP A 262 7.67 6.43 4.29
C TRP A 262 9.04 7.04 3.97
N GLU A 263 10.02 6.82 4.84
CA GLU A 263 11.41 7.25 4.62
C GLU A 263 12.02 6.59 3.38
N MET A 264 11.93 5.26 3.27
CA MET A 264 12.41 4.50 2.10
C MET A 264 11.80 5.03 0.80
N SER A 265 10.50 5.33 0.79
CA SER A 265 9.83 5.88 -0.40
C SER A 265 10.39 7.26 -0.78
N ALA A 266 10.61 8.13 0.20
CA ALA A 266 11.13 9.49 -0.03
C ALA A 266 12.59 9.46 -0.53
N GLU A 267 13.45 8.68 0.12
CA GLU A 267 14.88 8.66 -0.16
C GLU A 267 15.23 7.94 -1.48
N THR A 268 14.44 6.93 -1.87
CA THR A 268 14.78 6.12 -3.03
C THR A 268 14.40 6.76 -4.37
N THR A 269 13.51 7.75 -4.39
CA THR A 269 12.97 8.32 -5.64
C THR A 269 14.08 8.77 -6.62
N LYS A 270 15.06 9.54 -6.15
CA LYS A 270 16.17 10.00 -6.98
C LYS A 270 17.02 8.83 -7.50
N LYS A 271 17.40 7.91 -6.61
CA LYS A 271 18.18 6.71 -6.96
C LYS A 271 17.45 5.87 -8.01
N GLN A 272 16.14 5.71 -7.87
CA GLN A 272 15.32 4.96 -8.81
C GLN A 272 15.27 5.60 -10.20
N ILE A 273 15.14 6.93 -10.26
CA ILE A 273 15.21 7.68 -11.54
C ILE A 273 16.60 7.52 -12.18
N ASP A 274 17.67 7.55 -11.39
CA ASP A 274 19.02 7.34 -11.92
C ASP A 274 19.22 5.91 -12.43
N ILE A 275 18.63 4.89 -11.79
CA ILE A 275 18.61 3.51 -12.33
C ILE A 275 17.91 3.44 -13.69
N LEU A 276 16.77 4.12 -13.86
CA LEU A 276 16.09 4.17 -15.16
C LEU A 276 16.98 4.78 -16.24
N LYS A 277 17.70 5.88 -15.94
CA LYS A 277 18.65 6.52 -16.86
C LYS A 277 19.83 5.60 -17.20
N THR A 278 20.41 4.92 -16.21
CA THR A 278 21.53 3.99 -16.39
C THR A 278 21.13 2.83 -17.33
N ASN A 279 19.85 2.43 -17.33
CA ASN A 279 19.30 1.44 -18.23
C ASN A 279 18.80 2.03 -19.56
N GLY A 280 19.25 3.22 -19.95
CA GLY A 280 19.05 3.80 -21.27
C GLY A 280 17.74 4.59 -21.45
N MET A 281 17.02 4.91 -20.37
CA MET A 281 15.82 5.76 -20.47
C MET A 281 16.17 7.25 -20.43
N SER A 282 15.57 8.02 -21.30
CA SER A 282 15.52 9.50 -21.15
C SER A 282 14.55 9.85 -20.03
N SER A 283 15.06 10.38 -18.92
CA SER A 283 14.24 10.80 -17.79
C SER A 283 14.30 12.31 -17.57
N LYS A 284 13.14 12.97 -17.52
CA LYS A 284 12.99 14.41 -17.28
C LYS A 284 11.73 14.72 -16.48
N ASN A 285 11.65 15.91 -15.93
CA ASN A 285 10.42 16.41 -15.33
C ASN A 285 9.36 16.66 -16.41
N ALA A 286 8.10 16.54 -16.03
CA ALA A 286 6.99 16.85 -16.91
C ALA A 286 6.99 18.36 -17.26
N PRO A 287 6.67 18.72 -18.51
CA PRO A 287 6.48 20.11 -18.90
C PRO A 287 5.45 20.84 -18.05
N ASP A 288 5.61 22.14 -17.85
CA ASP A 288 4.69 22.97 -17.05
C ASP A 288 3.24 22.90 -17.54
N GLU A 289 3.04 22.80 -18.85
CA GLU A 289 1.71 22.60 -19.46
C GLU A 289 1.05 21.31 -18.95
N VAL A 290 1.80 20.21 -18.91
CA VAL A 290 1.31 18.90 -18.43
C VAL A 290 1.00 18.98 -16.94
N ILE A 291 1.88 19.58 -16.14
CA ILE A 291 1.67 19.79 -14.68
C ILE A 291 0.42 20.64 -14.44
N SER A 292 0.28 21.77 -15.16
CA SER A 292 -0.87 22.67 -15.03
C SER A 292 -2.18 21.99 -15.40
N LYS A 293 -2.18 21.22 -16.50
CA LYS A 293 -3.35 20.41 -16.89
C LYS A 293 -3.69 19.35 -15.85
N MET A 294 -2.71 18.63 -15.31
CA MET A 294 -2.93 17.64 -14.25
C MET A 294 -3.47 18.27 -12.96
N LYS A 295 -3.01 19.46 -12.57
CA LYS A 295 -3.56 20.20 -11.42
C LYS A 295 -5.03 20.56 -11.64
N SER A 296 -5.38 21.08 -12.83
CA SER A 296 -6.77 21.40 -13.19
C SER A 296 -7.65 20.15 -13.15
N ILE A 297 -7.18 19.02 -13.69
CA ILE A 297 -7.85 17.72 -13.63
C ILE A 297 -8.05 17.29 -12.17
N GLY A 298 -7.03 17.43 -11.31
CA GLY A 298 -7.13 17.11 -9.89
C GLY A 298 -8.23 17.86 -9.17
N LEU A 299 -8.39 19.16 -9.46
CA LEU A 299 -9.47 19.99 -8.90
C LEU A 299 -10.86 19.54 -9.38
N GLU A 300 -10.99 19.20 -10.66
CA GLU A 300 -12.25 18.68 -11.20
C GLU A 300 -12.59 17.30 -10.62
N MET A 301 -11.60 16.41 -10.55
CA MET A 301 -11.77 15.08 -9.94
C MET A 301 -12.12 15.18 -8.46
N MET A 302 -11.58 16.16 -7.73
CA MET A 302 -11.93 16.40 -6.32
C MET A 302 -13.41 16.82 -6.19
N LYS A 303 -13.93 17.69 -7.07
CA LYS A 303 -15.37 18.04 -7.09
C LYS A 303 -16.23 16.79 -7.32
N ASN A 304 -15.86 15.97 -8.30
CA ASN A 304 -16.57 14.72 -8.61
C ASN A 304 -16.47 13.70 -7.47
N TRP A 305 -15.33 13.64 -6.77
CA TRP A 305 -15.14 12.80 -5.59
C TRP A 305 -16.09 13.25 -4.47
N ARG A 306 -16.15 14.57 -4.18
CA ARG A 306 -17.03 15.14 -3.15
C ARG A 306 -18.50 14.79 -3.37
N SER A 307 -18.98 14.81 -4.61
CA SER A 307 -20.39 14.51 -4.94
C SER A 307 -20.77 13.05 -4.68
N LYS A 308 -19.78 12.14 -4.66
CA LYS A 308 -19.96 10.69 -4.44
C LYS A 308 -19.63 10.26 -3.02
N ALA A 309 -18.89 11.08 -2.28
CA ALA A 309 -18.42 10.80 -0.95
C ALA A 309 -19.52 11.01 0.10
N SER A 310 -19.53 10.18 1.14
CA SER A 310 -20.43 10.37 2.28
C SER A 310 -20.12 11.68 3.02
N PRO A 311 -21.04 12.22 3.83
CA PRO A 311 -20.75 13.38 4.68
C PRO A 311 -19.53 13.18 5.58
N GLU A 312 -19.35 11.98 6.15
CA GLU A 312 -18.17 11.64 6.97
C GLU A 312 -16.87 11.67 6.14
N ALA A 313 -16.89 11.14 4.91
CA ALA A 313 -15.74 11.18 4.02
C ALA A 313 -15.40 12.61 3.57
N ASN A 314 -16.43 13.44 3.30
CA ASN A 314 -16.25 14.86 2.99
C ASN A 314 -15.62 15.62 4.16
N ALA A 315 -16.03 15.35 5.40
CA ALA A 315 -15.44 15.96 6.59
C ALA A 315 -13.93 15.62 6.74
N VAL A 316 -13.52 14.40 6.37
CA VAL A 316 -12.09 14.03 6.32
C VAL A 316 -11.33 14.89 5.31
N LEU A 317 -11.88 15.09 4.11
CA LEU A 317 -11.26 15.96 3.11
C LEU A 317 -11.20 17.42 3.56
N ASP A 318 -12.28 17.94 4.16
CA ASP A 318 -12.33 19.31 4.69
C ASP A 318 -11.28 19.53 5.78
N ARG A 319 -11.14 18.56 6.71
CA ARG A 319 -10.09 18.60 7.71
C ARG A 319 -8.69 18.61 7.08
N TYR A 320 -8.44 17.78 6.07
CA TYR A 320 -7.16 17.79 5.37
C TYR A 320 -6.88 19.15 4.73
N LEU A 321 -7.87 19.72 4.02
CA LEU A 321 -7.71 21.01 3.33
C LEU A 321 -7.52 22.19 4.30
N SER A 322 -8.07 22.11 5.52
CA SER A 322 -7.88 23.14 6.56
C SER A 322 -6.51 23.12 7.21
N LEU A 323 -5.77 21.98 7.11
CA LEU A 323 -4.42 21.82 7.66
C LEU A 323 -3.33 22.16 6.65
N ARG A 324 -3.68 22.34 5.38
CA ARG A 324 -2.79 22.61 4.25
C ARG A 324 -2.65 24.11 4.01
#